data_da865f769de694d3a66870cbb7765ee5
#
_entry.id   da865f769de694d3a66870cbb7765ee5
#
_cell.length_a   1.000
_cell.length_b   1.000
_cell.length_c   1.000
_cell.angle_alpha   90.00
_cell.angle_beta   90.00
_cell.angle_gamma   90.00
#
_symmetry.space_group_name_H-M   'P 1'
#
loop_
_entity.id
_entity.type
_entity.pdbx_description
1 polymer ?
#
loop_
_entity_poly.entity_id
_entity_poly.type
_entity_poly.pdbx_seq_one_letter_code
_entity_poly.pdbx_strand_id
1 'polypeptide(L)'
;MLQNRLLAGAIVLLTLLTACNSKKGESNIPNTTNEATADTIVAEQVADSTIYGTSGEDFGMSTFCLITDKGDTLQVCRTANDGTDANIYGSIEYGDRYAMTTRDNGESLGVLINLTELDKKLKNYEIVNGKLIVEGDTVALDKYFK
;
A
#
# COMPACT_ATOMS: atom_id res chain seq x y z
N MET A 1 38.03 41.00 12.03
CA MET A 1 38.88 40.45 10.95
C MET A 1 38.10 39.31 10.34
N LEU A 2 37.35 39.59 9.28
CA LEU A 2 37.65 39.38 7.86
C LEU A 2 38.16 37.98 7.55
N GLN A 3 37.38 37.21 6.81
CA GLN A 3 37.34 37.01 5.36
C GLN A 3 36.31 35.89 5.07
N ASN A 4 35.25 36.17 4.42
CA ASN A 4 34.93 36.10 3.00
C ASN A 4 35.68 35.01 2.21
N ARG A 5 34.93 33.97 1.77
CA ARG A 5 35.12 33.40 0.43
C ARG A 5 33.79 32.90 -0.14
N LEU A 6 33.28 33.71 -1.02
CA LEU A 6 32.40 33.35 -2.13
C LEU A 6 33.10 32.38 -3.06
N LEU A 7 32.41 31.33 -3.47
CA LEU A 7 32.69 30.68 -4.75
C LEU A 7 31.34 30.27 -5.39
N ALA A 8 31.08 31.02 -6.42
CA ALA A 8 30.06 30.75 -7.44
C ALA A 8 30.52 29.62 -8.34
N GLY A 9 29.59 28.89 -8.90
CA GLY A 9 29.87 27.90 -9.94
C GLY A 9 28.62 27.09 -10.28
N ALA A 10 27.97 27.63 -11.22
CA ALA A 10 27.65 27.18 -12.58
C ALA A 10 26.42 26.25 -12.68
N ILE A 11 25.37 26.88 -13.16
CA ILE A 11 24.19 26.36 -13.81
C ILE A 11 24.62 25.64 -15.10
N VAL A 12 24.29 24.36 -15.26
CA VAL A 12 24.20 23.73 -16.57
C VAL A 12 22.76 23.30 -16.82
N LEU A 13 22.11 24.15 -17.58
CA LEU A 13 20.83 23.91 -18.21
C LEU A 13 21.07 23.04 -19.43
N LEU A 14 20.61 21.81 -19.46
CA LEU A 14 20.61 20.99 -20.67
C LEU A 14 19.17 20.64 -21.03
N THR A 15 18.60 21.46 -21.90
CA THR A 15 17.36 21.20 -22.62
C THR A 15 17.63 20.26 -23.79
N LEU A 16 17.00 19.12 -23.84
CA LEU A 16 16.86 18.30 -25.05
C LEU A 16 15.39 18.13 -25.37
N LEU A 17 14.95 18.96 -26.29
CA LEU A 17 13.77 18.78 -27.12
C LEU A 17 14.06 17.69 -28.14
N THR A 18 13.26 16.65 -28.21
CA THR A 18 13.14 15.87 -29.44
C THR A 18 11.68 15.63 -29.78
N ALA A 19 11.42 16.05 -30.97
CA ALA A 19 10.17 16.23 -31.64
C ALA A 19 9.39 14.94 -31.92
N CYS A 20 8.08 15.12 -31.91
CA CYS A 20 7.10 14.28 -32.59
C CYS A 20 7.44 14.10 -34.07
N ASN A 21 7.35 12.89 -34.59
CA ASN A 21 7.13 12.68 -36.00
C ASN A 21 6.00 11.70 -36.22
N SER A 22 4.86 12.27 -36.61
CA SER A 22 3.73 11.57 -37.17
C SER A 22 4.04 11.20 -38.61
N LYS A 23 3.89 9.92 -38.98
CA LYS A 23 3.60 9.54 -40.36
C LYS A 23 2.56 8.45 -40.41
N LYS A 24 1.47 8.83 -41.05
CA LYS A 24 0.34 8.07 -41.57
C LYS A 24 0.76 7.29 -42.81
N GLY A 25 0.25 6.07 -42.96
CA GLY A 25 0.43 5.25 -44.18
C GLY A 25 -0.06 3.82 -43.93
N GLU A 26 -1.11 3.57 -44.33
CA GLU A 26 -2.10 2.75 -45.05
C GLU A 26 -1.60 1.33 -45.41
N SER A 27 -2.45 0.36 -44.97
CA SER A 27 -2.86 -0.95 -45.53
C SER A 27 -1.84 -1.86 -46.25
N ASN A 28 -1.77 -3.11 -45.73
CA ASN A 28 -2.15 -4.34 -46.45
C ASN A 28 -1.97 -5.58 -45.55
N ILE A 29 -3.06 -6.39 -45.47
CA ILE A 29 -3.06 -7.75 -44.97
C ILE A 29 -2.69 -8.66 -46.20
N PRO A 30 -1.89 -9.76 -46.01
CA PRO A 30 -2.52 -11.04 -45.75
C PRO A 30 -1.76 -12.00 -44.82
N ASN A 31 -2.51 -12.57 -43.95
CA ASN A 31 -2.71 -13.97 -43.54
C ASN A 31 -1.52 -14.95 -43.43
N THR A 32 -1.55 -15.67 -42.33
CA THR A 32 -1.12 -17.04 -42.05
C THR A 32 0.22 -17.23 -41.34
N THR A 33 0.24 -17.61 -40.07
CA THR A 33 0.52 -18.95 -39.55
C THR A 33 0.73 -18.88 -38.01
N ASN A 34 0.09 -19.81 -37.33
CA ASN A 34 0.18 -20.07 -35.90
C ASN A 34 1.62 -20.29 -35.43
N GLU A 35 2.01 -19.59 -34.36
CA GLU A 35 2.90 -20.12 -33.35
C GLU A 35 2.47 -19.59 -31.98
N ALA A 36 2.13 -20.55 -31.12
CA ALA A 36 1.76 -20.31 -29.74
C ALA A 36 2.96 -19.73 -28.99
N THR A 37 2.93 -18.44 -28.72
CA THR A 37 3.85 -17.83 -27.76
C THR A 37 3.15 -17.84 -26.41
N ALA A 38 3.73 -18.58 -25.49
CA ALA A 38 3.31 -18.64 -24.11
C ALA A 38 3.17 -17.22 -23.56
N ASP A 39 1.95 -16.86 -23.21
CA ASP A 39 1.60 -15.64 -22.50
C ASP A 39 2.23 -15.73 -21.11
N THR A 40 3.42 -15.15 -20.98
CA THR A 40 4.01 -14.88 -19.66
C THR A 40 3.20 -13.76 -19.09
N ILE A 41 2.18 -14.10 -18.31
CA ILE A 41 1.48 -13.16 -17.44
C ILE A 41 2.53 -12.68 -16.45
N VAL A 42 3.13 -11.52 -16.74
CA VAL A 42 3.86 -10.75 -15.73
C VAL A 42 2.79 -10.34 -14.73
N ALA A 43 2.70 -11.06 -13.63
CA ALA A 43 1.89 -10.65 -12.50
C ALA A 43 2.44 -9.28 -12.09
N GLU A 44 1.68 -8.24 -12.38
CA GLU A 44 1.92 -6.89 -11.88
C GLU A 44 1.98 -7.02 -10.36
N GLN A 45 3.17 -6.89 -9.80
CA GLN A 45 3.37 -6.91 -8.35
C GLN A 45 2.69 -5.66 -7.81
N VAL A 46 1.43 -5.83 -7.39
CA VAL A 46 0.70 -4.78 -6.67
C VAL A 46 1.52 -4.48 -5.42
N ALA A 47 2.01 -3.24 -5.33
CA ALA A 47 2.80 -2.80 -4.19
C ALA A 47 2.00 -3.03 -2.90
N ASP A 48 2.67 -3.50 -1.84
CA ASP A 48 2.02 -3.70 -0.55
C ASP A 48 1.58 -2.36 0.03
N SER A 49 0.28 -2.21 0.25
CA SER A 49 -0.37 -1.04 0.83
C SER A 49 -0.59 -1.16 2.34
N THR A 50 -0.04 -2.18 2.98
CA THR A 50 -0.20 -2.40 4.42
C THR A 50 0.56 -1.34 5.22
N ILE A 51 -0.14 -0.71 6.16
CA ILE A 51 0.40 0.28 7.09
C ILE A 51 0.50 -0.36 8.46
N TYR A 52 1.68 -0.26 9.06
CA TYR A 52 1.95 -0.80 10.40
C TYR A 52 2.08 0.34 11.41
N GLY A 53 1.65 0.08 12.64
CA GLY A 53 1.75 1.03 13.72
C GLY A 53 1.12 0.55 15.02
N THR A 54 1.00 1.48 15.96
CA THR A 54 0.43 1.26 17.29
C THR A 54 -0.82 2.13 17.44
N SER A 55 -1.89 1.62 18.06
CA SER A 55 -3.10 2.42 18.28
C SER A 55 -2.82 3.58 19.22
N GLY A 56 -3.26 4.79 18.82
CA GLY A 56 -3.27 5.98 19.66
C GLY A 56 -4.46 6.00 20.61
N GLU A 57 -4.53 7.02 21.47
CA GLU A 57 -5.62 7.20 22.44
C GLU A 57 -6.93 7.67 21.80
N ASP A 58 -6.83 8.35 20.65
CA ASP A 58 -7.98 8.99 19.99
C ASP A 58 -8.71 8.01 19.06
N PHE A 59 -9.28 6.95 19.61
CA PHE A 59 -10.22 6.11 18.87
C PHE A 59 -11.61 6.14 19.50
N GLY A 60 -12.61 6.25 18.65
CA GLY A 60 -14.01 6.28 19.04
C GLY A 60 -14.80 5.14 18.41
N MET A 61 -16.14 5.19 18.58
CA MET A 61 -17.02 4.17 17.97
C MET A 61 -16.95 4.15 16.44
N SER A 62 -16.71 5.30 15.82
CA SER A 62 -16.67 5.47 14.35
C SER A 62 -15.29 5.77 13.78
N THR A 63 -14.28 5.95 14.61
CA THR A 63 -12.91 6.29 14.16
C THR A 63 -11.86 5.35 14.74
N PHE A 64 -10.74 5.24 14.06
CA PHE A 64 -9.55 4.55 14.54
C PHE A 64 -8.33 5.45 14.35
N CYS A 65 -7.47 5.52 15.36
CA CYS A 65 -6.22 6.28 15.34
C CYS A 65 -5.03 5.32 15.35
N LEU A 66 -4.12 5.47 14.39
CA LEU A 66 -2.87 4.71 14.31
C LEU A 66 -1.68 5.67 14.30
N ILE A 67 -0.74 5.43 15.20
CA ILE A 67 0.60 6.03 15.14
C ILE A 67 1.47 5.07 14.34
N THR A 68 1.82 5.46 13.11
CA THR A 68 2.56 4.59 12.18
C THR A 68 4.00 4.36 12.65
N ASP A 69 4.64 3.31 12.15
CA ASP A 69 6.06 3.04 12.41
C ASP A 69 6.99 4.17 11.89
N LYS A 70 6.49 5.05 11.03
CA LYS A 70 7.19 6.26 10.53
C LYS A 70 7.02 7.46 11.46
N GLY A 71 6.14 7.36 12.47
CA GLY A 71 5.83 8.42 13.42
C GLY A 71 4.65 9.33 13.02
N ASP A 72 3.99 9.06 11.89
CA ASP A 72 2.81 9.80 11.48
C ASP A 72 1.58 9.33 12.25
N THR A 73 0.65 10.25 12.55
CA THR A 73 -0.64 9.91 13.14
C THR A 73 -1.70 9.90 12.06
N LEU A 74 -2.35 8.75 11.87
CA LEU A 74 -3.45 8.55 10.95
C LEU A 74 -4.76 8.36 11.72
N GLN A 75 -5.77 9.17 11.40
CA GLN A 75 -7.11 9.00 11.90
C GLN A 75 -8.04 8.66 10.74
N VAL A 76 -8.69 7.51 10.81
CA VAL A 76 -9.53 6.98 9.73
C VAL A 76 -10.92 6.62 10.24
N CYS A 77 -11.93 6.75 9.38
CA CYS A 77 -13.29 6.30 9.66
C CYS A 77 -13.38 4.77 9.56
N ARG A 78 -14.14 4.14 10.45
CA ARG A 78 -14.35 2.66 10.42
C ARG A 78 -15.33 2.25 9.33
N THR A 79 -16.19 3.17 8.90
CA THR A 79 -17.16 2.97 7.83
C THR A 79 -16.74 3.79 6.63
N ALA A 80 -16.75 3.19 5.46
CA ALA A 80 -16.41 3.85 4.19
C ALA A 80 -17.52 4.79 3.71
N ASN A 81 -17.21 5.61 2.70
CA ASN A 81 -18.15 6.57 2.11
C ASN A 81 -19.39 5.91 1.48
N ASP A 82 -19.29 4.64 1.09
CA ASP A 82 -20.39 3.83 0.56
C ASP A 82 -21.24 3.15 1.66
N GLY A 83 -20.92 3.39 2.94
CA GLY A 83 -21.58 2.78 4.09
C GLY A 83 -21.08 1.40 4.46
N THR A 84 -20.02 0.88 3.78
CA THR A 84 -19.44 -0.43 4.10
C THR A 84 -18.52 -0.33 5.32
N ASP A 85 -18.70 -1.20 6.30
CA ASP A 85 -17.83 -1.28 7.47
C ASP A 85 -16.46 -1.89 7.13
N ALA A 86 -15.46 -1.53 7.92
CA ALA A 86 -14.13 -2.13 7.86
C ALA A 86 -14.15 -3.57 8.35
N ASN A 87 -13.25 -4.40 7.78
CA ASN A 87 -12.99 -5.74 8.31
C ASN A 87 -12.00 -5.64 9.47
N ILE A 88 -12.47 -5.89 10.70
CA ILE A 88 -11.66 -5.77 11.92
C ILE A 88 -11.43 -7.15 12.50
N TYR A 89 -10.18 -7.50 12.70
CA TYR A 89 -9.71 -8.77 13.27
C TYR A 89 -8.99 -8.51 14.59
N GLY A 90 -9.59 -8.97 15.68
CA GLY A 90 -9.17 -8.73 17.05
C GLY A 90 -9.85 -7.52 17.70
N SER A 91 -9.52 -7.30 18.97
CA SER A 91 -10.01 -6.12 19.73
C SER A 91 -9.26 -4.86 19.32
N ILE A 92 -9.87 -3.70 19.58
CA ILE A 92 -9.18 -2.41 19.46
C ILE A 92 -8.83 -1.97 20.88
N GLU A 93 -7.52 -2.07 21.18
CA GLU A 93 -6.97 -1.70 22.48
C GLU A 93 -5.88 -0.65 22.30
N TYR A 94 -5.82 0.30 23.25
CA TYR A 94 -4.77 1.30 23.26
C TYR A 94 -3.39 0.65 23.43
N GLY A 95 -2.44 1.09 22.63
CA GLY A 95 -1.06 0.62 22.69
C GLY A 95 -0.81 -0.73 22.00
N ASP A 96 -1.84 -1.41 21.51
CA ASP A 96 -1.67 -2.61 20.70
C ASP A 96 -1.12 -2.29 19.31
N ARG A 97 -0.41 -3.24 18.74
CA ARG A 97 0.17 -3.15 17.40
C ARG A 97 -0.79 -3.65 16.34
N TYR A 98 -0.86 -2.93 15.24
CA TYR A 98 -1.78 -3.22 14.13
C TYR A 98 -1.11 -3.21 12.77
N ALA A 99 -1.68 -3.99 11.86
CA ALA A 99 -1.55 -3.82 10.43
C ALA A 99 -2.89 -3.36 9.87
N MET A 100 -2.90 -2.35 9.01
CA MET A 100 -4.13 -1.86 8.40
C MET A 100 -3.95 -1.56 6.91
N THR A 101 -5.06 -1.59 6.18
CA THR A 101 -5.20 -1.00 4.86
C THR A 101 -6.27 0.09 4.89
N THR A 102 -6.18 1.04 3.98
CA THR A 102 -7.16 2.12 3.87
C THR A 102 -7.95 2.03 2.55
N ARG A 103 -9.10 2.69 2.55
CA ARG A 103 -9.98 2.94 1.40
C ARG A 103 -10.24 4.44 1.27
N ASP A 104 -10.99 4.86 0.25
CA ASP A 104 -11.43 6.24 0.06
C ASP A 104 -10.25 7.24 0.12
N ASN A 105 -9.16 6.95 -0.61
CA ASN A 105 -7.93 7.75 -0.63
C ASN A 105 -7.28 7.96 0.75
N GLY A 106 -7.43 7.00 1.66
CA GLY A 106 -6.84 7.05 2.99
C GLY A 106 -7.78 7.54 4.10
N GLU A 107 -9.01 7.91 3.78
CA GLU A 107 -9.97 8.46 4.74
C GLU A 107 -10.67 7.37 5.56
N SER A 108 -10.82 6.18 4.99
CA SER A 108 -11.56 5.09 5.62
C SER A 108 -10.69 3.84 5.80
N LEU A 109 -10.97 3.09 6.85
CA LEU A 109 -10.33 1.82 7.16
C LEU A 109 -10.85 0.72 6.23
N GLY A 110 -9.96 -0.04 5.63
CA GLY A 110 -10.29 -1.22 4.84
C GLY A 110 -10.27 -2.49 5.68
N VAL A 111 -9.07 -2.86 6.11
CA VAL A 111 -8.82 -4.01 6.98
C VAL A 111 -8.00 -3.53 8.17
N LEU A 112 -8.30 -4.03 9.37
CA LEU A 112 -7.53 -3.81 10.60
C LEU A 112 -7.25 -5.16 11.24
N ILE A 113 -6.00 -5.46 11.53
CA ILE A 113 -5.56 -6.71 12.14
C ILE A 113 -4.77 -6.39 13.40
N ASN A 114 -5.24 -6.88 14.56
CA ASN A 114 -4.51 -6.76 15.82
C ASN A 114 -3.33 -7.75 15.83
N LEU A 115 -2.12 -7.24 15.61
CA LEU A 115 -0.90 -8.05 15.59
C LEU A 115 -0.51 -8.51 16.99
N THR A 116 -0.80 -7.73 18.04
CA THR A 116 -0.56 -8.13 19.43
C THR A 116 -1.32 -9.41 19.79
N GLU A 117 -2.55 -9.57 19.29
CA GLU A 117 -3.32 -10.80 19.47
C GLU A 117 -2.85 -11.92 18.55
N LEU A 118 -2.55 -11.59 17.29
CA LEU A 118 -2.12 -12.58 16.30
C LEU A 118 -0.80 -13.24 16.71
N ASP A 119 0.15 -12.46 17.22
CA ASP A 119 1.47 -12.93 17.67
C ASP A 119 1.41 -13.95 18.83
N LYS A 120 0.33 -13.96 19.58
CA LYS A 120 0.09 -14.97 20.63
C LYS A 120 -0.29 -16.34 20.03
N LYS A 121 -0.84 -16.34 18.81
CA LYS A 121 -1.43 -17.52 18.16
C LYS A 121 -0.59 -18.05 17.01
N LEU A 122 0.17 -17.16 16.34
CA LEU A 122 0.95 -17.49 15.13
C LEU A 122 2.30 -16.80 15.19
N LYS A 123 3.32 -17.53 14.75
CA LYS A 123 4.68 -17.01 14.55
C LYS A 123 4.97 -17.02 13.06
N ASN A 124 5.91 -16.47 12.51
CA ASN A 124 6.34 -16.56 11.10
C ASN A 124 5.18 -16.38 10.11
N TYR A 125 4.70 -15.16 10.00
CA TYR A 125 3.69 -14.76 9.03
C TYR A 125 4.04 -13.39 8.43
N GLU A 126 3.38 -13.06 7.35
CA GLU A 126 3.43 -11.75 6.71
C GLU A 126 2.00 -11.23 6.51
N ILE A 127 1.83 -9.92 6.53
CA ILE A 127 0.60 -9.27 6.13
C ILE A 127 0.89 -8.48 4.85
N VAL A 128 0.18 -8.83 3.78
CA VAL A 128 0.33 -8.18 2.47
C VAL A 128 -1.04 -7.73 1.98
N ASN A 129 -1.20 -6.43 1.77
CA ASN A 129 -2.48 -5.82 1.37
C ASN A 129 -3.66 -6.26 2.26
N GLY A 130 -3.42 -6.32 3.59
CA GLY A 130 -4.43 -6.73 4.57
C GLY A 130 -4.77 -8.22 4.56
N LYS A 131 -3.98 -9.06 3.89
CA LYS A 131 -4.14 -10.53 3.87
C LYS A 131 -3.04 -11.19 4.68
N LEU A 132 -3.40 -12.24 5.41
CA LEU A 132 -2.45 -13.05 6.15
C LEU A 132 -1.79 -14.08 5.23
N ILE A 133 -0.47 -14.07 5.18
CA ILE A 133 0.36 -15.02 4.44
C ILE A 133 1.15 -15.88 5.43
N VAL A 134 1.02 -17.18 5.31
CA VAL A 134 1.75 -18.17 6.13
C VAL A 134 2.40 -19.18 5.20
N GLU A 135 3.72 -19.33 5.28
CA GLU A 135 4.50 -20.22 4.41
C GLU A 135 4.26 -20.00 2.90
N GLY A 136 3.94 -18.75 2.52
CA GLY A 136 3.67 -18.34 1.14
C GLY A 136 2.21 -18.46 0.70
N ASP A 137 1.34 -19.06 1.53
CA ASP A 137 -0.08 -19.24 1.22
C ASP A 137 -0.95 -18.19 1.92
N THR A 138 -1.99 -17.70 1.24
CA THR A 138 -3.00 -16.83 1.84
C THR A 138 -3.90 -17.62 2.76
N VAL A 139 -3.98 -17.23 4.03
CA VAL A 139 -4.78 -17.89 5.07
C VAL A 139 -5.89 -16.97 5.57
N ALA A 140 -7.08 -17.53 5.82
CA ALA A 140 -8.20 -16.77 6.36
C ALA A 140 -7.93 -16.32 7.80
N LEU A 141 -8.06 -15.00 8.05
CA LEU A 141 -7.86 -14.38 9.36
C LEU A 141 -8.86 -14.87 10.41
N ASP A 142 -10.11 -15.16 10.01
CA ASP A 142 -11.17 -15.68 10.91
C ASP A 142 -10.77 -16.91 11.71
N LYS A 143 -9.82 -17.69 11.19
CA LYS A 143 -9.28 -18.87 11.87
C LYS A 143 -8.58 -18.51 13.19
N TYR A 144 -8.04 -17.30 13.28
CA TYR A 144 -7.25 -16.83 14.42
C TYR A 144 -7.99 -15.86 15.33
N PHE A 145 -9.10 -15.27 14.88
CA PHE A 145 -9.86 -14.24 15.59
C PHE A 145 -11.30 -14.64 15.92
N LYS A 146 -11.49 -15.86 16.35
CA LYS A 146 -12.79 -16.36 16.88
C LYS A 146 -12.90 -16.07 18.36
#